data_311a4699583a838c8134987e0b544b84
#
_entry.id   311a4699583a838c8134987e0b544b84
#
_cell.length_a   1.000
_cell.length_b   1.000
_cell.length_c   1.000
_cell.angle_alpha   90.00
_cell.angle_beta   90.00
_cell.angle_gamma   90.00
#
_symmetry.space_group_name_H-M   'P 1'
#
loop_
_entity.id
_entity.type
_entity.pdbx_description
1 polymer ?
#
loop_
_entity_poly.entity_id
_entity_poly.type
_entity_poly.pdbx_seq_one_letter_code
_entity_poly.pdbx_strand_id
1 'polypeptide(L)'
;MVKSQEAGGGREVFRVAEDLRARIAGGAYPLGSFLPPQRELATEFDVARDTVQKALEVLKGEGWIESRQGSGTRVVKVMQVQSDTAKDAKEGQVTLREFFDEAFDAPEIVLDVYTLTSESLNTQVKTQVDRIRDRKVAPRKVALRMLLPAQSLDSPYPRALAGPDEPQRDRPDDELTVRLKERLHDIERHNSASIRQSLLQLQAEGLLESAHIEIRYVKIPPVLKLYLINGTQAVHGPYTITERPIVLPDTETIRALDVVPMDSKLMHYVKDADPRSRSSVFVDTWQEWFDSVWDHLAR
;
A
#
# COMPACT_ATOMS: atom_id res chain seq x y z
N MET A 1 36.42 0.32 9.03
CA MET A 1 35.67 -0.67 8.23
C MET A 1 34.37 -1.18 8.86
N VAL A 2 34.00 -0.80 10.10
CA VAL A 2 32.79 -1.31 10.79
C VAL A 2 31.51 -0.53 10.44
N LYS A 3 31.60 0.77 10.10
CA LYS A 3 30.41 1.61 9.80
C LYS A 3 29.65 1.27 8.50
N SER A 4 30.26 0.57 7.54
CA SER A 4 29.60 0.23 6.27
C SER A 4 28.71 -1.01 6.35
N GLN A 5 28.89 -1.88 7.33
CA GLN A 5 28.07 -3.08 7.53
C GLN A 5 26.75 -2.78 8.27
N GLU A 6 26.73 -1.80 9.17
CA GLU A 6 25.52 -1.43 9.92
C GLU A 6 24.47 -0.72 9.05
N ALA A 7 24.91 0.12 8.10
CA ALA A 7 24.01 0.80 7.15
C ALA A 7 23.32 -0.17 6.17
N GLY A 8 23.96 -1.31 5.85
CA GLY A 8 23.36 -2.37 5.02
C GLY A 8 22.27 -3.16 5.77
N GLY A 9 22.49 -3.45 7.05
CA GLY A 9 21.55 -4.26 7.84
C GLY A 9 20.19 -3.59 8.06
N GLY A 10 20.14 -2.29 8.30
CA GLY A 10 18.89 -1.55 8.48
C GLY A 10 18.06 -1.50 7.21
N ARG A 11 18.70 -1.33 6.03
CA ARG A 11 18.03 -1.32 4.73
C ARG A 11 17.37 -2.68 4.43
N GLU A 12 18.03 -3.77 4.74
CA GLU A 12 17.50 -5.12 4.54
C GLU A 12 16.36 -5.44 5.51
N VAL A 13 16.45 -5.02 6.78
CA VAL A 13 15.34 -5.13 7.75
C VAL A 13 14.11 -4.41 7.22
N PHE A 14 14.28 -3.19 6.72
CA PHE A 14 13.20 -2.40 6.15
C PHE A 14 12.59 -3.10 4.92
N ARG A 15 13.41 -3.57 3.96
CA ARG A 15 12.96 -4.28 2.76
C ARG A 15 12.12 -5.51 3.10
N VAL A 16 12.58 -6.32 4.05
CA VAL A 16 11.87 -7.55 4.48
C VAL A 16 10.56 -7.19 5.18
N ALA A 17 10.54 -6.18 6.06
CA ALA A 17 9.33 -5.74 6.74
C ALA A 17 8.28 -5.19 5.76
N GLU A 18 8.70 -4.38 4.77
CA GLU A 18 7.81 -3.85 3.73
C GLU A 18 7.20 -4.97 2.87
N ASP A 19 8.02 -5.92 2.41
CA ASP A 19 7.54 -7.03 1.59
C ASP A 19 6.55 -7.92 2.36
N LEU A 20 6.86 -8.30 3.59
CA LEU A 20 5.95 -9.09 4.43
C LEU A 20 4.65 -8.32 4.72
N ARG A 21 4.73 -7.03 5.00
CA ARG A 21 3.55 -6.17 5.19
C ARG A 21 2.69 -6.15 3.93
N ALA A 22 3.32 -5.98 2.78
CA ALA A 22 2.66 -6.00 1.49
C ALA A 22 1.95 -7.33 1.24
N ARG A 23 2.59 -8.47 1.51
CA ARG A 23 2.00 -9.82 1.36
C ARG A 23 0.83 -10.06 2.31
N ILE A 24 0.93 -9.62 3.57
CA ILE A 24 -0.18 -9.72 4.54
C ILE A 24 -1.37 -8.90 4.04
N ALA A 25 -1.14 -7.67 3.64
CA ALA A 25 -2.19 -6.80 3.12
C ALA A 25 -2.77 -7.25 1.79
N GLY A 26 -1.94 -7.88 0.95
CA GLY A 26 -2.35 -8.48 -0.31
C GLY A 26 -3.12 -9.79 -0.15
N GLY A 27 -3.28 -10.28 1.09
CA GLY A 27 -4.01 -11.51 1.37
C GLY A 27 -3.20 -12.79 1.12
N ALA A 28 -1.89 -12.69 0.82
CA ALA A 28 -1.01 -13.87 0.72
C ALA A 28 -0.93 -14.62 2.06
N TYR A 29 -1.07 -13.87 3.16
CA TYR A 29 -1.20 -14.41 4.51
C TYR A 29 -2.51 -13.94 5.12
N PRO A 30 -3.60 -14.73 5.04
CA PRO A 30 -4.91 -14.37 5.57
C PRO A 30 -4.90 -14.12 7.09
N LEU A 31 -5.91 -13.42 7.58
CA LEU A 31 -6.11 -13.22 9.01
C LEU A 31 -6.13 -14.56 9.74
N GLY A 32 -5.32 -14.68 10.78
CA GLY A 32 -5.21 -15.89 11.57
C GLY A 32 -4.24 -16.94 11.01
N SER A 33 -3.72 -16.79 9.78
CA SER A 33 -2.69 -17.68 9.24
C SER A 33 -1.34 -17.47 9.93
N PHE A 34 -0.44 -18.44 9.76
CA PHE A 34 0.93 -18.34 10.25
C PHE A 34 1.85 -17.90 9.12
N LEU A 35 2.81 -17.02 9.45
CA LEU A 35 3.93 -16.74 8.56
C LEU A 35 4.87 -17.96 8.51
N PRO A 36 5.63 -18.13 7.41
CA PRO A 36 6.69 -19.11 7.33
C PRO A 36 7.70 -18.95 8.47
N PRO A 37 8.34 -20.02 8.90
CA PRO A 37 9.41 -19.97 9.90
C PRO A 37 10.51 -18.99 9.51
N GLN A 38 11.12 -18.31 10.49
CA GLN A 38 12.18 -17.32 10.25
C GLN A 38 13.31 -17.85 9.36
N ARG A 39 13.61 -19.16 9.44
CA ARG A 39 14.64 -19.81 8.63
C ARG A 39 14.26 -19.82 7.14
N GLU A 40 13.00 -20.09 6.84
CA GLU A 40 12.48 -20.12 5.47
C GLU A 40 12.45 -18.71 4.89
N LEU A 41 11.95 -17.73 5.67
CA LEU A 41 11.97 -16.34 5.28
C LEU A 41 13.39 -15.81 5.04
N ALA A 42 14.36 -16.20 5.87
CA ALA A 42 15.76 -15.82 5.70
C ALA A 42 16.33 -16.34 4.37
N THR A 43 15.97 -17.57 4.00
CA THR A 43 16.36 -18.16 2.71
C THR A 43 15.66 -17.50 1.55
N GLU A 44 14.35 -17.24 1.67
CA GLU A 44 13.53 -16.60 0.62
C GLU A 44 13.97 -15.18 0.31
N PHE A 45 14.29 -14.39 1.34
CA PHE A 45 14.73 -13.02 1.19
C PHE A 45 16.24 -12.86 0.96
N ASP A 46 16.98 -13.94 1.01
CA ASP A 46 18.45 -13.96 0.95
C ASP A 46 19.10 -13.01 1.97
N VAL A 47 18.68 -13.14 3.23
CA VAL A 47 19.17 -12.31 4.35
C VAL A 47 19.52 -13.15 5.56
N ALA A 48 20.26 -12.56 6.51
CA ALA A 48 20.54 -13.18 7.80
C ALA A 48 19.25 -13.36 8.61
N ARG A 49 19.20 -14.39 9.43
CA ARG A 49 18.07 -14.69 10.33
C ARG A 49 17.75 -13.54 11.30
N ASP A 50 18.76 -12.85 11.79
CA ASP A 50 18.64 -11.67 12.64
C ASP A 50 17.91 -10.52 11.93
N THR A 51 18.13 -10.35 10.63
CA THR A 51 17.41 -9.37 9.78
C THR A 51 15.93 -9.69 9.72
N VAL A 52 15.56 -10.96 9.51
CA VAL A 52 14.16 -11.40 9.53
C VAL A 52 13.54 -11.19 10.92
N GLN A 53 14.26 -11.54 11.99
CA GLN A 53 13.77 -11.33 13.35
C GLN A 53 13.44 -9.85 13.61
N LYS A 54 14.35 -8.95 13.28
CA LYS A 54 14.13 -7.49 13.40
C LYS A 54 12.94 -7.00 12.55
N ALA A 55 12.81 -7.51 11.32
CA ALA A 55 11.65 -7.19 10.47
C ALA A 55 10.32 -7.66 11.09
N LEU A 56 10.29 -8.85 11.67
CA LEU A 56 9.11 -9.34 12.39
C LEU A 56 8.82 -8.53 13.67
N GLU A 57 9.83 -8.04 14.36
CA GLU A 57 9.66 -7.13 15.50
C GLU A 57 9.01 -5.80 15.08
N VAL A 58 9.38 -5.26 13.91
CA VAL A 58 8.73 -4.08 13.33
C VAL A 58 7.26 -4.37 13.06
N LEU A 59 6.93 -5.46 12.38
CA LEU A 59 5.55 -5.84 12.06
C LEU A 59 4.71 -6.13 13.33
N LYS A 60 5.34 -6.69 14.35
CA LYS A 60 4.72 -6.91 15.67
C LYS A 60 4.44 -5.59 16.38
N GLY A 61 5.40 -4.65 16.37
CA GLY A 61 5.22 -3.30 16.91
C GLY A 61 4.11 -2.52 16.21
N GLU A 62 3.88 -2.77 14.92
CA GLU A 62 2.80 -2.19 14.11
C GLU A 62 1.46 -2.94 14.25
N GLY A 63 1.43 -4.05 15.00
CA GLY A 63 0.22 -4.84 15.26
C GLY A 63 -0.24 -5.73 14.11
N TRP A 64 0.59 -6.01 13.09
CA TRP A 64 0.26 -6.90 11.98
C TRP A 64 0.26 -8.38 12.38
N ILE A 65 1.18 -8.72 13.27
CA ILE A 65 1.45 -10.08 13.69
C ILE A 65 1.59 -10.19 15.20
N GLU A 66 1.28 -11.37 15.72
CA GLU A 66 1.62 -11.78 17.09
C GLU A 66 2.52 -13.02 17.04
N SER A 67 3.56 -13.01 17.87
CA SER A 67 4.43 -14.19 18.04
C SER A 67 4.20 -14.80 19.42
N ARG A 68 3.92 -16.09 19.46
CA ARG A 68 3.86 -16.87 20.69
C ARG A 68 4.96 -17.91 20.70
N GLN A 69 5.68 -18.00 21.81
CA GLN A 69 6.75 -18.98 21.97
C GLN A 69 6.21 -20.39 21.74
N GLY A 70 6.82 -21.14 20.83
CA GLY A 70 6.41 -22.52 20.47
C GLY A 70 5.23 -22.62 19.48
N SER A 71 4.54 -21.52 19.17
CA SER A 71 3.35 -21.55 18.28
C SER A 71 3.55 -20.82 16.95
N GLY A 72 4.72 -20.16 16.75
CA GLY A 72 4.99 -19.43 15.51
C GLY A 72 4.48 -17.97 15.53
N THR A 73 4.53 -17.35 14.36
CA THR A 73 4.11 -15.96 14.14
C THR A 73 2.80 -15.94 13.37
N ARG A 74 1.74 -15.40 13.95
CA ARG A 74 0.38 -15.39 13.41
C ARG A 74 0.00 -13.99 12.93
N VAL A 75 -0.67 -13.91 11.79
CA VAL A 75 -1.26 -12.66 11.28
C VAL A 75 -2.51 -12.32 12.09
N VAL A 76 -2.55 -11.12 12.67
CA VAL A 76 -3.68 -10.66 13.52
C VAL A 76 -4.39 -9.45 12.93
N LYS A 77 -3.89 -8.89 11.83
CA LYS A 77 -4.47 -7.74 11.16
C LYS A 77 -4.34 -7.88 9.64
N VAL A 78 -5.42 -7.59 8.93
CA VAL A 78 -5.48 -7.50 7.47
C VAL A 78 -6.36 -6.33 7.05
N MET A 79 -6.16 -5.81 5.84
CA MET A 79 -7.02 -4.76 5.29
C MET A 79 -8.39 -5.36 4.92
N GLN A 80 -9.46 -4.84 5.50
CA GLN A 80 -10.81 -5.29 5.27
C GLN A 80 -11.53 -4.34 4.31
N VAL A 81 -12.35 -4.89 3.42
CA VAL A 81 -13.24 -4.13 2.55
C VAL A 81 -14.68 -4.49 2.91
N GLN A 82 -15.52 -3.49 3.12
CA GLN A 82 -16.96 -3.65 3.25
C GLN A 82 -17.60 -3.30 1.91
N SER A 83 -18.29 -4.24 1.32
CA SER A 83 -19.00 -4.06 0.05
C SER A 83 -20.48 -3.84 0.28
N ASP A 84 -21.09 -2.97 -0.53
CA ASP A 84 -22.52 -2.67 -0.52
C ASP A 84 -23.32 -3.66 -1.41
N THR A 85 -22.63 -4.65 -2.01
CA THR A 85 -23.30 -5.65 -2.84
C THR A 85 -23.86 -6.79 -2.00
N ALA A 86 -25.08 -7.22 -2.31
CA ALA A 86 -25.77 -8.32 -1.61
C ALA A 86 -25.05 -9.68 -1.71
N LYS A 87 -24.13 -9.83 -2.66
CA LYS A 87 -23.30 -11.03 -2.87
C LYS A 87 -22.23 -11.13 -1.77
N ASP A 88 -21.60 -10.01 -1.46
CA ASP A 88 -20.48 -9.93 -0.53
C ASP A 88 -20.92 -9.97 0.95
N ALA A 89 -22.15 -9.55 1.23
CA ALA A 89 -22.73 -9.59 2.58
C ALA A 89 -22.91 -11.02 3.14
N LYS A 90 -22.83 -12.05 2.29
CA LYS A 90 -23.01 -13.46 2.68
C LYS A 90 -21.71 -14.24 2.85
N GLU A 91 -20.58 -13.79 2.31
CA GLU A 91 -19.36 -14.59 2.19
C GLU A 91 -18.22 -14.20 3.14
N GLY A 92 -18.42 -13.25 4.05
CA GLY A 92 -17.37 -12.86 5.00
C GLY A 92 -16.56 -11.65 4.54
N GLN A 93 -15.38 -11.48 5.10
CA GLN A 93 -14.52 -10.32 4.86
C GLN A 93 -13.92 -10.36 3.46
N VAL A 94 -14.38 -9.46 2.59
CA VAL A 94 -13.81 -9.26 1.25
C VAL A 94 -12.51 -8.45 1.37
N THR A 95 -11.52 -8.76 0.58
CA THR A 95 -10.23 -8.09 0.58
C THR A 95 -10.05 -7.25 -0.70
N LEU A 96 -9.14 -6.28 -0.69
CA LEU A 96 -8.81 -5.49 -1.88
C LEU A 96 -8.38 -6.38 -3.05
N ARG A 97 -7.81 -7.55 -2.76
CA ARG A 97 -7.37 -8.52 -3.76
C ARG A 97 -8.52 -8.99 -4.66
N GLU A 98 -9.67 -9.31 -4.10
CA GLU A 98 -10.80 -9.86 -4.85
C GLU A 98 -11.30 -8.87 -5.91
N PHE A 99 -11.29 -7.56 -5.60
CA PHE A 99 -11.65 -6.52 -6.57
C PHE A 99 -10.63 -6.39 -7.70
N PHE A 100 -9.34 -6.53 -7.40
CA PHE A 100 -8.31 -6.56 -8.43
C PHE A 100 -8.36 -7.86 -9.24
N ASP A 101 -8.66 -8.99 -8.61
CA ASP A 101 -8.83 -10.26 -9.29
C ASP A 101 -9.97 -10.17 -10.33
N GLU A 102 -11.13 -9.61 -9.94
CA GLU A 102 -12.28 -9.37 -10.85
C GLU A 102 -11.94 -8.36 -11.94
N ALA A 103 -11.28 -7.25 -11.60
CA ALA A 103 -10.91 -6.23 -12.59
C ALA A 103 -9.97 -6.78 -13.66
N PHE A 104 -9.03 -7.66 -13.31
CA PHE A 104 -8.06 -8.23 -14.23
C PHE A 104 -8.59 -9.43 -15.04
N ASP A 105 -9.79 -9.91 -14.74
CA ASP A 105 -10.49 -10.86 -15.60
C ASP A 105 -11.06 -10.18 -16.88
N ALA A 106 -11.16 -8.83 -16.87
CA ALA A 106 -11.59 -8.06 -18.04
C ALA A 106 -10.46 -7.93 -19.09
N PRO A 107 -10.81 -7.81 -20.39
CA PRO A 107 -9.81 -7.64 -21.45
C PRO A 107 -9.11 -6.28 -21.44
N GLU A 108 -9.74 -5.26 -20.90
CA GLU A 108 -9.20 -3.91 -20.76
C GLU A 108 -9.45 -3.42 -19.35
N ILE A 109 -8.37 -2.94 -18.70
CA ILE A 109 -8.40 -2.46 -17.31
C ILE A 109 -8.05 -0.99 -17.30
N VAL A 110 -8.90 -0.20 -16.65
CA VAL A 110 -8.68 1.22 -16.36
C VAL A 110 -8.68 1.40 -14.85
N LEU A 111 -7.58 1.88 -14.31
CA LEU A 111 -7.41 2.15 -12.88
C LEU A 111 -7.03 3.61 -12.67
N ASP A 112 -7.83 4.32 -11.87
CA ASP A 112 -7.52 5.65 -11.39
C ASP A 112 -7.33 5.58 -9.86
N VAL A 113 -6.15 5.97 -9.39
CA VAL A 113 -5.76 5.73 -8.00
C VAL A 113 -5.25 7.01 -7.34
N TYR A 114 -5.83 7.35 -6.18
CA TYR A 114 -5.31 8.38 -5.28
C TYR A 114 -4.86 7.74 -3.97
N THR A 115 -3.58 7.88 -3.64
CA THR A 115 -2.99 7.18 -2.50
C THR A 115 -1.75 7.90 -1.97
N LEU A 116 -1.31 7.55 -0.76
CA LEU A 116 -0.13 8.14 -0.12
C LEU A 116 1.18 7.52 -0.64
N THR A 117 1.32 6.19 -0.58
CA THR A 117 2.59 5.46 -0.82
C THR A 117 2.49 4.34 -1.84
N SER A 118 1.29 4.06 -2.33
CA SER A 118 1.01 2.99 -3.32
C SER A 118 1.39 1.57 -2.90
N GLU A 119 1.70 1.30 -1.63
CA GLU A 119 2.10 -0.04 -1.13
C GLU A 119 1.03 -1.09 -1.44
N SER A 120 -0.23 -0.80 -1.08
CA SER A 120 -1.35 -1.70 -1.33
C SER A 120 -1.55 -1.94 -2.84
N LEU A 121 -1.45 -0.89 -3.66
CA LEU A 121 -1.55 -1.00 -5.12
C LEU A 121 -0.42 -1.87 -5.69
N ASN A 122 0.82 -1.64 -5.27
CA ASN A 122 1.98 -2.41 -5.73
C ASN A 122 1.82 -3.90 -5.43
N THR A 123 1.30 -4.24 -4.26
CA THR A 123 1.01 -5.62 -3.88
C THR A 123 -0.03 -6.25 -4.79
N GLN A 124 -1.15 -5.54 -5.05
CA GLN A 124 -2.19 -6.05 -5.94
C GLN A 124 -1.66 -6.21 -7.36
N VAL A 125 -0.94 -5.22 -7.89
CA VAL A 125 -0.35 -5.29 -9.23
C VAL A 125 0.61 -6.48 -9.35
N LYS A 126 1.50 -6.71 -8.37
CA LYS A 126 2.39 -7.89 -8.38
C LYS A 126 1.60 -9.20 -8.42
N THR A 127 0.55 -9.32 -7.62
CA THR A 127 -0.33 -10.51 -7.64
C THR A 127 -0.94 -10.72 -9.03
N GLN A 128 -1.40 -9.65 -9.68
CA GLN A 128 -1.98 -9.76 -11.03
C GLN A 128 -0.93 -10.06 -12.10
N VAL A 129 0.28 -9.51 -11.98
CA VAL A 129 1.42 -9.85 -12.84
C VAL A 129 1.71 -11.35 -12.82
N ASP A 130 1.72 -11.95 -11.63
CA ASP A 130 1.94 -13.39 -11.48
C ASP A 130 0.78 -14.19 -12.10
N ARG A 131 -0.48 -13.76 -11.91
CA ARG A 131 -1.65 -14.39 -12.55
C ARG A 131 -1.59 -14.34 -14.08
N ILE A 132 -1.13 -13.21 -14.66
CA ILE A 132 -0.95 -13.05 -16.11
C ILE A 132 0.17 -13.98 -16.61
N ARG A 133 1.32 -14.03 -15.93
CA ARG A 133 2.44 -14.90 -16.29
C ARG A 133 2.05 -16.38 -16.20
N ASP A 134 1.29 -16.74 -15.17
CA ASP A 134 0.72 -18.09 -15.01
C ASP A 134 -0.42 -18.41 -16.01
N ARG A 135 -0.80 -17.45 -16.86
CA ARG A 135 -1.93 -17.56 -17.81
C ARG A 135 -3.28 -17.87 -17.15
N LYS A 136 -3.45 -17.45 -15.91
CA LYS A 136 -4.73 -17.56 -15.19
C LYS A 136 -5.72 -16.50 -15.67
N VAL A 137 -5.20 -15.36 -16.12
CA VAL A 137 -5.93 -14.26 -16.74
C VAL A 137 -5.13 -13.74 -17.93
N ALA A 138 -5.82 -13.12 -18.90
CA ALA A 138 -5.21 -12.63 -20.14
C ALA A 138 -5.79 -11.26 -20.55
N PRO A 139 -5.61 -10.22 -19.73
CA PRO A 139 -5.99 -8.87 -20.14
C PRO A 139 -5.15 -8.45 -21.36
N ARG A 140 -5.71 -7.61 -22.20
CA ARG A 140 -4.99 -7.07 -23.36
C ARG A 140 -4.37 -5.71 -23.05
N LYS A 141 -5.10 -4.86 -22.31
CA LYS A 141 -4.68 -3.48 -22.06
C LYS A 141 -4.83 -3.11 -20.59
N VAL A 142 -3.84 -2.39 -20.07
CA VAL A 142 -3.89 -1.80 -18.74
C VAL A 142 -3.59 -0.30 -18.86
N ALA A 143 -4.51 0.53 -18.42
CA ALA A 143 -4.34 1.96 -18.25
C ALA A 143 -4.40 2.30 -16.76
N LEU A 144 -3.35 2.93 -16.23
CA LEU A 144 -3.24 3.30 -14.83
C LEU A 144 -2.87 4.78 -14.72
N ARG A 145 -3.74 5.57 -14.07
CA ARG A 145 -3.46 6.94 -13.64
C ARG A 145 -3.30 6.97 -12.12
N MET A 146 -2.22 7.57 -11.65
CA MET A 146 -1.93 7.67 -10.22
C MET A 146 -1.79 9.13 -9.81
N LEU A 147 -2.55 9.56 -8.82
CA LEU A 147 -2.39 10.81 -8.10
C LEU A 147 -1.64 10.54 -6.80
N LEU A 148 -0.49 11.16 -6.64
CA LEU A 148 0.37 11.02 -5.47
C LEU A 148 0.63 12.40 -4.84
N PRO A 149 0.94 12.47 -3.53
CA PRO A 149 1.29 13.71 -2.90
C PRO A 149 2.62 14.26 -3.45
N ALA A 150 2.66 15.53 -3.76
CA ALA A 150 3.89 16.18 -4.19
C ALA A 150 4.90 16.21 -3.03
N GLN A 151 6.19 15.98 -3.32
CA GLN A 151 7.25 16.04 -2.31
C GLN A 151 7.36 17.42 -1.64
N SER A 152 6.98 18.47 -2.36
CA SER A 152 6.93 19.84 -1.84
C SER A 152 5.69 20.15 -0.99
N LEU A 153 4.83 19.15 -0.73
CA LEU A 153 3.68 19.31 0.14
C LEU A 153 4.13 19.36 1.60
N ASP A 154 3.75 20.43 2.30
CA ASP A 154 3.87 20.46 3.76
C ASP A 154 2.75 19.62 4.39
N SER A 155 3.03 18.32 4.51
CA SER A 155 2.10 17.35 5.10
C SER A 155 2.15 17.41 6.62
N PRO A 156 0.99 17.36 7.31
CA PRO A 156 0.94 17.29 8.78
C PRO A 156 1.45 15.95 9.34
N TYR A 157 1.67 14.97 8.51
CA TYR A 157 2.25 13.66 8.84
C TYR A 157 3.12 13.16 7.66
N PRO A 158 4.15 12.30 7.95
CA PRO A 158 4.60 11.89 9.28
C PRO A 158 5.28 13.04 10.02
N ARG A 159 5.17 13.04 11.36
CA ARG A 159 5.81 14.02 12.23
C ARG A 159 6.37 13.35 13.47
N ALA A 160 7.63 13.65 13.82
CA ALA A 160 8.23 13.17 15.04
C ALA A 160 7.53 13.78 16.28
N LEU A 161 7.35 12.96 17.32
CA LEU A 161 6.81 13.39 18.59
C LEU A 161 7.95 13.58 19.58
N ALA A 162 7.83 14.61 20.42
CA ALA A 162 8.75 14.85 21.53
C ALA A 162 8.72 13.67 22.51
N GLY A 163 9.85 13.39 23.16
CA GLY A 163 9.90 12.49 24.30
C GLY A 163 9.06 12.99 25.47
N PRO A 164 8.73 12.13 26.45
CA PRO A 164 7.90 12.51 27.59
C PRO A 164 8.50 13.66 28.42
N ASP A 165 9.81 13.84 28.37
CA ASP A 165 10.54 14.89 29.11
C ASP A 165 11.05 16.02 28.22
N GLU A 166 10.69 16.05 26.92
CA GLU A 166 11.11 17.07 25.99
C GLU A 166 9.98 18.09 25.72
N PRO A 167 10.31 19.39 25.54
CA PRO A 167 9.31 20.36 25.12
C PRO A 167 8.72 19.95 23.78
N GLN A 168 7.40 20.09 23.65
CA GLN A 168 6.66 19.70 22.47
C GLN A 168 7.28 20.36 21.21
N ARG A 169 7.86 19.53 20.36
CA ARG A 169 8.50 19.96 19.10
C ARG A 169 7.42 20.14 18.02
N ASP A 170 6.82 21.30 17.99
CA ASP A 170 5.80 21.65 16.99
C ASP A 170 6.42 22.34 15.76
N ARG A 171 7.63 21.89 15.36
CA ARG A 171 8.36 22.46 14.22
C ARG A 171 8.31 21.50 13.04
N PRO A 172 7.76 21.91 11.89
CA PRO A 172 7.77 21.12 10.66
C PRO A 172 9.19 20.84 10.15
N ASP A 173 10.18 21.61 10.60
CA ASP A 173 11.59 21.54 10.19
C ASP A 173 12.48 20.77 11.19
N ASP A 174 11.91 20.07 12.15
CA ASP A 174 12.65 19.18 13.03
C ASP A 174 13.35 18.08 12.19
N GLU A 175 14.64 17.89 12.43
CA GLU A 175 15.48 16.95 11.68
C GLU A 175 14.86 15.54 11.60
N LEU A 176 14.26 15.06 12.70
CA LEU A 176 13.60 13.76 12.73
C LEU A 176 12.34 13.73 11.85
N THR A 177 11.57 14.81 11.83
CA THR A 177 10.39 14.95 10.96
C THR A 177 10.81 14.95 9.48
N VAL A 178 11.89 15.64 9.13
CA VAL A 178 12.44 15.64 7.77
C VAL A 178 12.83 14.22 7.35
N ARG A 179 13.56 13.49 8.19
CA ARG A 179 13.95 12.09 7.93
C ARG A 179 12.75 11.15 7.78
N LEU A 180 11.69 11.36 8.54
CA LEU A 180 10.44 10.60 8.39
C LEU A 180 9.75 10.89 7.06
N LYS A 181 9.71 12.16 6.64
CA LYS A 181 9.15 12.57 5.33
C LYS A 181 9.98 12.00 4.18
N GLU A 182 11.32 12.04 4.27
CA GLU A 182 12.21 11.41 3.27
C GLU A 182 11.96 9.91 3.14
N ARG A 183 11.85 9.20 4.28
CA ARG A 183 11.49 7.78 4.29
C ARG A 183 10.16 7.52 3.58
N LEU A 184 9.15 8.34 3.83
CA LEU A 184 7.84 8.21 3.18
C LEU A 184 7.94 8.39 1.66
N HIS A 185 8.72 9.36 1.20
CA HIS A 185 8.98 9.60 -0.22
C HIS A 185 9.77 8.44 -0.86
N ASP A 186 10.70 7.83 -0.13
CA ASP A 186 11.43 6.64 -0.63
C ASP A 186 10.51 5.45 -0.83
N ILE A 187 9.59 5.22 0.10
CA ILE A 187 8.56 4.17 -0.01
C ILE A 187 7.68 4.43 -1.23
N GLU A 188 7.18 5.66 -1.40
CA GLU A 188 6.36 6.04 -2.55
C GLU A 188 7.10 5.80 -3.86
N ARG A 189 8.33 6.32 -4.00
CA ARG A 189 9.15 6.17 -5.21
C ARG A 189 9.43 4.70 -5.54
N HIS A 190 9.73 3.89 -4.52
CA HIS A 190 9.96 2.46 -4.73
C HIS A 190 8.71 1.75 -5.26
N ASN A 191 7.55 2.01 -4.66
CA ASN A 191 6.31 1.34 -5.05
C ASN A 191 5.83 1.79 -6.43
N SER A 192 5.86 3.08 -6.72
CA SER A 192 5.44 3.63 -8.02
C SER A 192 6.35 3.15 -9.16
N ALA A 193 7.67 3.10 -8.93
CA ALA A 193 8.62 2.55 -9.90
C ALA A 193 8.40 1.05 -10.13
N SER A 194 8.18 0.27 -9.06
CA SER A 194 7.90 -1.17 -9.14
C SER A 194 6.65 -1.47 -9.95
N ILE A 195 5.55 -0.73 -9.71
CA ILE A 195 4.29 -0.86 -10.47
C ILE A 195 4.54 -0.60 -11.95
N ARG A 196 5.15 0.53 -12.28
CA ARG A 196 5.46 0.91 -13.67
C ARG A 196 6.31 -0.15 -14.35
N GLN A 197 7.41 -0.57 -13.72
CA GLN A 197 8.31 -1.57 -14.28
C GLN A 197 7.60 -2.90 -14.53
N SER A 198 6.81 -3.39 -13.57
CA SER A 198 6.12 -4.68 -13.67
C SER A 198 5.13 -4.71 -14.84
N LEU A 199 4.34 -3.64 -15.03
CA LEU A 199 3.36 -3.58 -16.12
C LEU A 199 4.02 -3.39 -17.49
N LEU A 200 5.05 -2.54 -17.60
CA LEU A 200 5.81 -2.37 -18.84
C LEU A 200 6.56 -3.64 -19.23
N GLN A 201 7.03 -4.41 -18.25
CA GLN A 201 7.69 -5.68 -18.51
C GLN A 201 6.70 -6.71 -19.10
N LEU A 202 5.46 -6.79 -18.62
CA LEU A 202 4.42 -7.66 -19.24
C LEU A 202 4.16 -7.30 -20.70
N GLN A 203 4.17 -5.99 -21.04
CA GLN A 203 4.04 -5.55 -22.42
C GLN A 203 5.28 -5.98 -23.24
N ALA A 204 6.48 -5.81 -22.72
CA ALA A 204 7.72 -6.26 -23.39
C ALA A 204 7.79 -7.79 -23.57
N GLU A 205 7.20 -8.55 -22.65
CA GLU A 205 7.06 -10.00 -22.73
C GLU A 205 5.95 -10.45 -23.70
N GLY A 206 5.18 -9.51 -24.29
CA GLY A 206 4.06 -9.81 -25.21
C GLY A 206 2.82 -10.36 -24.49
N LEU A 207 2.75 -10.24 -23.17
CA LEU A 207 1.61 -10.67 -22.36
C LEU A 207 0.52 -9.59 -22.24
N LEU A 208 0.83 -8.34 -22.58
CA LEU A 208 -0.10 -7.23 -22.78
C LEU A 208 0.14 -6.60 -24.15
N GLU A 209 -0.93 -6.20 -24.83
CA GLU A 209 -0.84 -5.39 -26.06
C GLU A 209 -0.36 -3.97 -25.73
N SER A 210 -0.85 -3.41 -24.63
CA SER A 210 -0.42 -2.09 -24.17
C SER A 210 -0.54 -1.95 -22.64
N ALA A 211 0.46 -1.24 -22.07
CA ALA A 211 0.46 -0.79 -20.69
C ALA A 211 0.72 0.72 -20.66
N HIS A 212 -0.27 1.51 -20.27
CA HIS A 212 -0.15 2.96 -20.16
C HIS A 212 -0.20 3.35 -18.69
N ILE A 213 0.92 3.86 -18.14
CA ILE A 213 1.05 4.25 -16.74
C ILE A 213 1.45 5.71 -16.66
N GLU A 214 0.55 6.53 -16.12
CA GLU A 214 0.80 7.94 -15.90
C GLU A 214 0.71 8.26 -14.39
N ILE A 215 1.70 8.97 -13.87
CA ILE A 215 1.80 9.36 -12.47
C ILE A 215 1.88 10.87 -12.44
N ARG A 216 0.97 11.51 -11.70
CA ARG A 216 0.99 12.93 -11.44
C ARG A 216 0.99 13.22 -9.95
N TYR A 217 1.58 14.34 -9.59
CA TYR A 217 1.75 14.77 -8.20
C TYR A 217 0.85 15.97 -7.89
N VAL A 218 0.23 15.96 -6.71
CA VAL A 218 -0.70 17.01 -6.29
C VAL A 218 -0.37 17.52 -4.89
N LYS A 219 -0.57 18.82 -4.67
CA LYS A 219 -0.38 19.47 -3.36
C LYS A 219 -1.63 19.38 -2.49
N ILE A 220 -2.22 18.20 -2.40
CA ILE A 220 -3.36 17.88 -1.53
C ILE A 220 -2.90 16.77 -0.59
N PRO A 221 -2.96 16.96 0.74
CA PRO A 221 -2.66 15.90 1.68
C PRO A 221 -3.64 14.74 1.49
N PRO A 222 -3.14 13.52 1.22
CA PRO A 222 -4.04 12.37 1.04
C PRO A 222 -4.65 11.97 2.39
N VAL A 223 -5.92 12.25 2.55
CA VAL A 223 -6.70 11.90 3.74
C VAL A 223 -7.41 10.55 3.59
N LEU A 224 -7.42 10.00 2.38
CA LEU A 224 -8.04 8.71 2.06
C LEU A 224 -7.29 8.02 0.93
N LYS A 225 -7.56 6.72 0.78
CA LYS A 225 -7.28 5.97 -0.45
C LYS A 225 -8.51 5.94 -1.31
N LEU A 226 -8.30 6.02 -2.63
CA LEU A 226 -9.33 5.85 -3.62
C LEU A 226 -8.79 4.99 -4.76
N TYR A 227 -9.55 3.97 -5.13
CA TYR A 227 -9.35 3.17 -6.33
C TYR A 227 -10.63 3.25 -7.15
N LEU A 228 -10.56 3.77 -8.36
CA LEU A 228 -11.64 3.76 -9.34
C LEU A 228 -11.29 2.69 -10.38
N ILE A 229 -12.18 1.75 -10.58
CA ILE A 229 -11.92 0.57 -11.39
C ILE A 229 -12.91 0.55 -12.54
N ASN A 230 -12.39 0.60 -13.77
CA ASN A 230 -13.15 0.52 -15.03
C ASN A 230 -14.32 1.54 -15.14
N GLY A 231 -14.26 2.65 -14.37
CA GLY A 231 -15.32 3.65 -14.33
C GLY A 231 -16.66 3.15 -13.76
N THR A 232 -16.68 1.93 -13.20
CA THR A 232 -17.88 1.27 -12.68
C THR A 232 -17.82 0.95 -11.21
N GLN A 233 -16.63 0.93 -10.61
CA GLN A 233 -16.43 0.58 -9.21
C GLN A 233 -15.55 1.62 -8.52
N ALA A 234 -15.83 1.88 -7.23
CA ALA A 234 -15.00 2.68 -6.37
C ALA A 234 -14.71 1.95 -5.07
N VAL A 235 -13.43 1.83 -4.71
CA VAL A 235 -13.00 1.36 -3.40
C VAL A 235 -12.29 2.51 -2.71
N HIS A 236 -12.76 2.91 -1.54
CA HIS A 236 -12.16 4.03 -0.81
C HIS A 236 -12.16 3.80 0.70
N GLY A 237 -11.28 4.49 1.41
CA GLY A 237 -11.27 4.51 2.86
C GLY A 237 -10.33 5.56 3.43
N PRO A 238 -10.70 6.20 4.54
CA PRO A 238 -9.88 7.22 5.17
C PRO A 238 -8.59 6.61 5.76
N TYR A 239 -7.54 7.41 5.80
CA TYR A 239 -6.37 7.09 6.60
C TYR A 239 -6.64 7.41 8.07
N THR A 240 -6.29 6.48 8.95
CA THR A 240 -6.32 6.71 10.40
C THR A 240 -4.97 7.27 10.83
N ILE A 241 -4.98 8.45 11.44
CA ILE A 241 -3.79 9.06 12.03
C ILE A 241 -3.60 8.50 13.43
N THR A 242 -2.39 8.02 13.74
CA THR A 242 -2.07 7.42 15.02
C THR A 242 -0.64 7.72 15.44
N GLU A 243 -0.39 7.66 16.73
CA GLU A 243 0.97 7.62 17.26
C GLU A 243 1.53 6.20 17.13
N ARG A 244 2.71 6.07 16.54
CA ARG A 244 3.39 4.78 16.42
C ARG A 244 4.91 4.92 16.41
N PRO A 245 5.64 3.88 16.80
CA PRO A 245 7.07 3.81 16.57
C PRO A 245 7.35 3.58 15.08
N ILE A 246 8.28 4.35 14.54
CA ILE A 246 8.80 4.16 13.17
C ILE A 246 10.28 3.88 13.27
N VAL A 247 10.71 2.78 12.66
CA VAL A 247 12.13 2.43 12.55
C VAL A 247 12.69 3.08 11.29
N LEU A 248 13.72 3.90 11.44
CA LEU A 248 14.46 4.49 10.33
C LEU A 248 15.51 3.51 9.78
N PRO A 249 16.03 3.74 8.55
CA PRO A 249 17.01 2.85 7.92
C PRO A 249 18.30 2.62 8.71
N ASP A 250 18.68 3.54 9.59
CA ASP A 250 19.82 3.44 10.51
C ASP A 250 19.50 2.74 11.85
N THR A 251 18.32 2.10 11.95
CA THR A 251 17.80 1.39 13.13
C THR A 251 17.34 2.27 14.29
N GLU A 252 17.36 3.58 14.14
CA GLU A 252 16.77 4.48 15.13
C GLU A 252 15.25 4.32 15.14
N THR A 253 14.65 4.21 16.32
CA THR A 253 13.19 4.13 16.47
C THR A 253 12.65 5.46 16.97
N ILE A 254 11.80 6.08 16.18
CA ILE A 254 11.20 7.38 16.46
C ILE A 254 9.71 7.21 16.74
N ARG A 255 9.21 7.81 17.84
CA ARG A 255 7.77 7.98 18.03
C ARG A 255 7.27 9.07 17.09
N ALA A 256 6.26 8.75 16.30
CA ALA A 256 5.74 9.66 15.31
C ALA A 256 4.21 9.66 15.26
N LEU A 257 3.65 10.81 14.95
CA LEU A 257 2.29 10.92 14.44
C LEU A 257 2.34 10.56 12.96
N ASP A 258 1.64 9.51 12.57
CA ASP A 258 1.68 8.99 11.22
C ASP A 258 0.38 8.28 10.85
N VAL A 259 0.21 7.96 9.59
CA VAL A 259 -0.87 7.10 9.12
C VAL A 259 -0.37 5.67 8.96
N VAL A 260 -1.26 4.72 9.19
CA VAL A 260 -1.02 3.32 8.84
C VAL A 260 -1.72 3.05 7.51
N PRO A 261 -1.01 3.08 6.37
CA PRO A 261 -1.62 3.00 5.05
C PRO A 261 -2.48 1.75 4.85
N MET A 262 -2.16 0.69 5.57
CA MET A 262 -2.79 -0.62 5.45
C MET A 262 -3.89 -0.88 6.49
N ASP A 263 -4.16 0.06 7.40
CA ASP A 263 -5.17 -0.07 8.47
C ASP A 263 -6.54 0.53 8.09
N SER A 264 -6.65 1.07 6.89
CA SER A 264 -7.91 1.69 6.44
C SER A 264 -8.97 0.62 6.24
N LYS A 265 -10.13 0.82 6.87
CA LYS A 265 -11.35 0.10 6.48
C LYS A 265 -11.79 0.66 5.14
N LEU A 266 -11.86 -0.19 4.14
CA LEU A 266 -12.26 0.21 2.80
C LEU A 266 -13.75 -0.07 2.61
N MET A 267 -14.41 0.80 1.86
CA MET A 267 -15.79 0.66 1.41
C MET A 267 -15.78 0.51 -0.10
N HIS A 268 -16.60 -0.38 -0.62
CA HIS A 268 -16.73 -0.68 -2.04
C HIS A 268 -18.13 -0.34 -2.53
N TYR A 269 -18.18 0.36 -3.65
CA TYR A 269 -19.39 0.75 -4.36
C TYR A 269 -19.30 0.33 -5.82
N VAL A 270 -20.40 -0.21 -6.34
CA VAL A 270 -20.52 -0.63 -7.75
C VAL A 270 -21.68 0.09 -8.39
N LYS A 271 -21.47 0.67 -9.57
CA LYS A 271 -22.59 1.21 -10.37
C LYS A 271 -23.60 0.11 -10.69
N ASP A 272 -24.84 0.43 -10.53
CA ASP A 272 -25.97 -0.40 -10.96
C ASP A 272 -26.69 0.19 -12.19
N ALA A 273 -27.81 -0.42 -12.57
CA ALA A 273 -28.59 0.03 -13.73
C ALA A 273 -29.28 1.40 -13.52
N ASP A 274 -29.48 1.84 -12.28
CA ASP A 274 -30.01 3.17 -11.98
C ASP A 274 -28.87 4.18 -11.76
N PRO A 275 -28.66 5.13 -12.67
CA PRO A 275 -27.61 6.14 -12.54
C PRO A 275 -27.85 7.09 -11.36
N ARG A 276 -29.04 7.08 -10.75
CA ARG A 276 -29.37 7.88 -9.57
C ARG A 276 -29.28 7.09 -8.27
N SER A 277 -28.91 5.83 -8.33
CA SER A 277 -28.67 5.05 -7.13
C SER A 277 -27.48 5.63 -6.33
N ARG A 278 -27.45 5.35 -5.02
CA ARG A 278 -26.37 5.84 -4.17
C ARG A 278 -25.00 5.38 -4.66
N SER A 279 -24.89 4.13 -5.06
CA SER A 279 -23.64 3.54 -5.53
C SER A 279 -23.19 4.15 -6.84
N SER A 280 -24.10 4.32 -7.84
CA SER A 280 -23.80 4.95 -9.11
C SER A 280 -23.36 6.40 -8.92
N VAL A 281 -24.12 7.20 -8.15
CA VAL A 281 -23.78 8.60 -7.85
C VAL A 281 -22.44 8.70 -7.12
N PHE A 282 -22.16 7.77 -6.20
CA PHE A 282 -20.91 7.75 -5.47
C PHE A 282 -19.70 7.55 -6.42
N VAL A 283 -19.77 6.54 -7.28
CA VAL A 283 -18.71 6.25 -8.26
C VAL A 283 -18.50 7.43 -9.21
N ASP A 284 -19.60 7.99 -9.74
CA ASP A 284 -19.53 9.13 -10.67
C ASP A 284 -18.92 10.35 -9.99
N THR A 285 -19.34 10.69 -8.77
CA THR A 285 -18.81 11.82 -8.03
C THR A 285 -17.31 11.71 -7.80
N TRP A 286 -16.81 10.53 -7.43
CA TRP A 286 -15.38 10.32 -7.24
C TRP A 286 -14.59 10.30 -8.55
N GLN A 287 -15.19 9.83 -9.63
CA GLN A 287 -14.57 9.92 -10.96
C GLN A 287 -14.44 11.38 -11.41
N GLU A 288 -15.50 12.18 -11.29
CA GLU A 288 -15.49 13.60 -11.58
C GLU A 288 -14.46 14.36 -10.75
N TRP A 289 -14.38 14.04 -9.45
CA TRP A 289 -13.37 14.63 -8.57
C TRP A 289 -11.95 14.28 -9.03
N PHE A 290 -11.69 13.00 -9.33
CA PHE A 290 -10.39 12.53 -9.77
C PHE A 290 -9.97 13.23 -11.07
N ASP A 291 -10.84 13.27 -12.06
CA ASP A 291 -10.59 13.92 -13.34
C ASP A 291 -10.36 15.43 -13.18
N SER A 292 -11.13 16.09 -12.33
CA SER A 292 -10.94 17.51 -12.01
C SER A 292 -9.57 17.80 -11.39
N VAL A 293 -9.13 16.98 -10.41
CA VAL A 293 -7.81 17.12 -9.79
C VAL A 293 -6.71 16.80 -10.80
N TRP A 294 -6.90 15.75 -11.59
CA TRP A 294 -5.97 15.33 -12.62
C TRP A 294 -5.69 16.41 -13.65
N ASP A 295 -6.75 17.06 -14.13
CA ASP A 295 -6.66 18.04 -15.22
C ASP A 295 -6.21 19.42 -14.74
N HIS A 296 -6.56 19.81 -13.52
CA HIS A 296 -6.39 21.20 -13.09
C HIS A 296 -5.31 21.39 -12.02
N LEU A 297 -5.02 20.40 -11.19
CA LEU A 297 -4.13 20.57 -10.04
C LEU A 297 -2.86 19.70 -10.10
N ALA A 298 -2.95 18.54 -10.75
CA ALA A 298 -1.84 17.58 -10.79
C ALA A 298 -0.84 17.91 -11.91
N ARG A 299 0.43 17.62 -11.66
CA ARG A 299 1.54 17.85 -12.61
C ARG A 299 2.49 16.66 -12.62
#